data_d76858492d3bdf415877037288b7d4cd
#
_entry.id   d76858492d3bdf415877037288b7d4cd
#
_cell.length_a   1.000
_cell.length_b   1.000
_cell.length_c   1.000
_cell.angle_alpha   90.00
_cell.angle_beta   90.00
_cell.angle_gamma   90.00
#
_symmetry.space_group_name_H-M   'P 1'
#
loop_
_entity.id
_entity.type
_entity.pdbx_description
1 polymer ?
#
loop_
_entity_poly.entity_id
_entity_poly.type
_entity_poly.pdbx_seq_one_letter_code
_entity_poly.pdbx_strand_id
1 'polypeptide(L)'
;MKEVEFNLLDEPWVRVLCPDCTVREVSLTDALLRAHEYNGLAGELPTQDVAVLRLLLAVLHTVFSRVDAQGENAPISAGAEPDMALDRWESLWRLKHFPVQPITSYLEKWHERFWLFHPERPFWQVPQAKIGTAYSAAKLNGEISESGNKLRMFTAYSGTGKSALTYAQAARWLLYVNGFDDTSAKPKGKGLPSTGAGWLGKLGLILAQGDTLFETLMLNLVLLKDGEQPWQPPLPCWELEHARSTERTEIPQPDNPAVLLTLQSRRLLLNREGESVTGYTLLGGDFFERENAFCEQMTVWRAAQASKNAPVVYLPKRHDPAKQFWREFSSVFLQESGGRCPGVVWWIEELIHPKNAILDRKTLIRFQITGVGYGDKDFFVTDTFSDSLTFHTALLDELGRRWRQKITDEIDRCGKLAQAVGNLAKSLDIAASDPDHAGKKNSAKAAREQFYFRLDQPFRRWLCDIDPAWDSETAEKHIFQWRADAKRIAQTLGRQLVDQSGSAAFIGRMIKSSGSKASDKETYYSAPKVYNWFLADVNRVYQQ
;
A
#
# COMPACT_ATOMS: atom_id res chain seq x y z
N MET A 1 -31.29 9.13 -23.48
CA MET A 1 -29.87 9.20 -23.02
C MET A 1 -28.99 9.34 -24.24
N LYS A 2 -27.94 10.16 -24.16
CA LYS A 2 -26.93 10.21 -25.21
C LYS A 2 -26.16 8.89 -25.18
N GLU A 3 -25.82 8.33 -26.36
CA GLU A 3 -25.03 7.08 -26.41
C GLU A 3 -23.60 7.30 -25.98
N VAL A 4 -23.03 8.48 -26.30
CA VAL A 4 -21.70 8.92 -25.93
C VAL A 4 -21.82 10.04 -24.92
N GLU A 5 -21.25 9.86 -23.71
CA GLU A 5 -21.45 10.79 -22.61
C GLU A 5 -20.35 10.66 -21.55
N PHE A 6 -19.98 11.78 -20.95
CA PHE A 6 -19.01 11.95 -19.87
C PHE A 6 -17.57 11.57 -20.28
N ASN A 7 -16.86 12.53 -20.87
CA ASN A 7 -15.44 12.34 -21.22
C ASN A 7 -14.54 12.60 -20.00
N LEU A 8 -13.74 11.64 -19.63
CA LEU A 8 -12.88 11.72 -18.44
C LEU A 8 -11.72 12.72 -18.57
N LEU A 9 -11.41 13.16 -19.80
CA LEU A 9 -10.41 14.20 -20.03
C LEU A 9 -10.95 15.61 -19.74
N ASP A 10 -12.26 15.82 -19.90
CA ASP A 10 -12.90 17.13 -19.87
C ASP A 10 -13.79 17.31 -18.63
N GLU A 11 -14.52 16.26 -18.26
CA GLU A 11 -15.48 16.33 -17.16
C GLU A 11 -14.81 16.12 -15.80
N PRO A 12 -15.29 16.81 -14.74
CA PRO A 12 -14.70 16.70 -13.40
C PRO A 12 -15.06 15.37 -12.71
N TRP A 13 -14.05 14.58 -12.35
CA TRP A 13 -14.24 13.31 -11.62
C TRP A 13 -13.07 12.93 -10.70
N VAL A 14 -11.86 13.44 -10.95
CA VAL A 14 -10.70 13.22 -10.08
C VAL A 14 -10.80 14.12 -8.87
N ARG A 15 -10.85 13.55 -7.66
CA ARG A 15 -10.87 14.34 -6.43
C ARG A 15 -9.45 14.70 -6.01
N VAL A 16 -9.21 15.98 -5.82
CA VAL A 16 -7.92 16.55 -5.42
C VAL A 16 -8.07 17.33 -4.12
N LEU A 17 -7.00 17.31 -3.30
CA LEU A 17 -6.88 18.12 -2.10
C LEU A 17 -6.19 19.45 -2.47
N CYS A 18 -6.88 20.54 -2.28
CA CYS A 18 -6.34 21.88 -2.52
C CYS A 18 -5.53 22.38 -1.31
N PRO A 19 -4.65 23.38 -1.49
CA PRO A 19 -3.85 23.96 -0.39
C PRO A 19 -4.69 24.55 0.75
N ASP A 20 -5.90 25.00 0.47
CA ASP A 20 -6.87 25.48 1.46
C ASP A 20 -7.60 24.35 2.22
N CYS A 21 -7.13 23.11 2.06
CA CYS A 21 -7.74 21.89 2.62
C CYS A 21 -9.16 21.59 2.09
N THR A 22 -9.61 22.24 1.02
CA THR A 22 -10.85 21.85 0.34
C THR A 22 -10.62 20.71 -0.64
N VAL A 23 -11.66 19.89 -0.86
CA VAL A 23 -11.64 18.86 -1.87
C VAL A 23 -12.44 19.32 -3.08
N ARG A 24 -11.86 19.19 -4.27
CA ARG A 24 -12.51 19.53 -5.56
C ARG A 24 -12.48 18.34 -6.49
N GLU A 25 -13.48 18.27 -7.37
CA GLU A 25 -13.45 17.37 -8.53
C GLU A 25 -12.91 18.15 -9.73
N VAL A 26 -11.96 17.58 -10.44
CA VAL A 26 -11.31 18.13 -11.62
C VAL A 26 -11.24 17.07 -12.72
N SER A 27 -11.04 17.48 -13.97
CA SER A 27 -10.85 16.52 -15.07
C SER A 27 -9.50 15.79 -14.96
N LEU A 28 -9.31 14.71 -15.72
CA LEU A 28 -8.02 14.02 -15.80
C LEU A 28 -6.94 14.97 -16.37
N THR A 29 -7.27 15.74 -17.38
CA THR A 29 -6.36 16.73 -17.97
C THR A 29 -5.94 17.77 -16.94
N ASP A 30 -6.88 18.34 -16.20
CA ASP A 30 -6.61 19.34 -15.17
C ASP A 30 -5.80 18.75 -14.00
N ALA A 31 -6.10 17.51 -13.58
CA ALA A 31 -5.35 16.81 -12.55
C ALA A 31 -3.86 16.62 -12.90
N LEU A 32 -3.53 16.46 -14.18
CA LEU A 32 -2.15 16.37 -14.65
C LEU A 32 -1.52 17.77 -14.82
N LEU A 33 -2.17 18.68 -15.56
CA LEU A 33 -1.57 19.97 -15.92
C LEU A 33 -1.43 20.90 -14.71
N ARG A 34 -2.31 20.81 -13.73
CA ARG A 34 -2.27 21.59 -12.49
C ARG A 34 -1.87 20.77 -11.26
N ALA A 35 -1.23 19.61 -11.47
CA ALA A 35 -0.78 18.75 -10.38
C ALA A 35 0.07 19.47 -9.31
N HIS A 36 0.80 20.53 -9.69
CA HIS A 36 1.62 21.35 -8.80
C HIS A 36 0.81 22.29 -7.89
N GLU A 37 -0.48 22.50 -8.19
CA GLU A 37 -1.38 23.33 -7.39
C GLU A 37 -2.16 22.51 -6.35
N TYR A 38 -2.12 21.18 -6.40
CA TYR A 38 -2.84 20.28 -5.51
C TYR A 38 -1.90 19.59 -4.53
N ASN A 39 -2.31 19.47 -3.26
CA ASN A 39 -1.53 18.76 -2.25
C ASN A 39 -1.55 17.23 -2.45
N GLY A 40 -2.52 16.70 -3.21
CA GLY A 40 -2.63 15.28 -3.49
C GLY A 40 -4.02 14.88 -3.98
N LEU A 41 -4.26 13.58 -4.08
CA LEU A 41 -5.59 13.02 -4.32
C LEU A 41 -6.39 12.96 -3.00
N ALA A 42 -7.71 13.01 -3.10
CA ALA A 42 -8.63 13.01 -1.96
C ALA A 42 -9.95 12.28 -2.29
N GLY A 43 -9.86 11.07 -2.79
CA GLY A 43 -10.99 10.20 -3.06
C GLY A 43 -11.73 9.76 -1.81
N GLU A 44 -12.67 8.84 -1.98
CA GLU A 44 -13.45 8.31 -0.86
C GLU A 44 -12.63 7.36 0.03
N LEU A 45 -11.59 6.72 -0.53
CA LEU A 45 -10.69 5.79 0.17
C LEU A 45 -9.25 5.96 -0.33
N PRO A 46 -8.23 5.77 0.53
CA PRO A 46 -6.82 5.78 0.11
C PRO A 46 -6.51 4.75 -1.00
N THR A 47 -7.18 3.62 -1.00
CA THR A 47 -7.07 2.60 -2.05
C THR A 47 -7.66 3.05 -3.39
N GLN A 48 -8.72 3.86 -3.37
CA GLN A 48 -9.26 4.49 -4.57
C GLN A 48 -8.28 5.53 -5.14
N ASP A 49 -7.63 6.31 -4.27
CA ASP A 49 -6.61 7.28 -4.66
C ASP A 49 -5.44 6.60 -5.39
N VAL A 50 -4.98 5.45 -4.88
CA VAL A 50 -3.92 4.69 -5.56
C VAL A 50 -4.37 4.17 -6.93
N ALA A 51 -5.62 3.75 -7.08
CA ALA A 51 -6.13 3.32 -8.39
C ALA A 51 -6.16 4.49 -9.40
N VAL A 52 -6.56 5.68 -8.96
CA VAL A 52 -6.53 6.91 -9.79
C VAL A 52 -5.08 7.35 -10.06
N LEU A 53 -4.21 7.35 -9.05
CA LEU A 53 -2.78 7.69 -9.20
C LEU A 53 -2.12 6.82 -10.28
N ARG A 54 -2.41 5.53 -10.29
CA ARG A 54 -1.87 4.59 -11.29
C ARG A 54 -2.33 4.91 -12.71
N LEU A 55 -3.57 5.39 -12.89
CA LEU A 55 -4.03 5.87 -14.18
C LEU A 55 -3.25 7.13 -14.64
N LEU A 56 -3.07 8.10 -13.74
CA LEU A 56 -2.27 9.30 -14.04
C LEU A 56 -0.83 8.92 -14.39
N LEU A 57 -0.22 8.01 -13.63
CA LEU A 57 1.12 7.48 -13.92
C LEU A 57 1.19 6.76 -15.27
N ALA A 58 0.14 6.02 -15.67
CA ALA A 58 0.12 5.36 -16.97
C ALA A 58 0.16 6.36 -18.13
N VAL A 59 -0.52 7.50 -18.00
CA VAL A 59 -0.42 8.60 -18.97
C VAL A 59 1.01 9.15 -19.00
N LEU A 60 1.58 9.49 -17.83
CA LEU A 60 2.92 10.06 -17.74
C LEU A 60 4.01 9.10 -18.26
N HIS A 61 3.95 7.82 -17.90
CA HIS A 61 4.84 6.81 -18.45
C HIS A 61 4.75 6.73 -19.98
N THR A 62 3.53 6.79 -20.50
CA THR A 62 3.32 6.70 -21.96
C THR A 62 3.87 7.93 -22.68
N VAL A 63 3.60 9.12 -22.17
CA VAL A 63 4.06 10.38 -22.78
C VAL A 63 5.58 10.46 -22.69
N PHE A 64 6.12 10.39 -21.48
CA PHE A 64 7.53 10.68 -21.23
C PHE A 64 8.50 9.52 -21.52
N SER A 65 7.99 8.35 -21.88
CA SER A 65 8.82 7.34 -22.55
C SER A 65 9.00 7.62 -24.04
N ARG A 66 8.21 8.53 -24.65
CA ARG A 66 8.22 8.80 -26.10
C ARG A 66 8.80 10.15 -26.47
N VAL A 67 8.51 11.15 -25.64
CA VAL A 67 8.92 12.54 -25.92
C VAL A 67 9.65 13.14 -24.71
N ASP A 68 10.42 14.18 -24.95
CA ASP A 68 11.08 14.97 -23.91
C ASP A 68 10.15 16.01 -23.28
N ALA A 69 10.69 16.84 -22.39
CA ALA A 69 9.94 17.91 -21.73
C ALA A 69 9.47 19.01 -22.70
N GLN A 70 10.07 19.13 -23.87
CA GLN A 70 9.71 20.06 -24.95
C GLN A 70 8.68 19.46 -25.91
N GLY A 71 8.43 18.15 -25.84
CA GLY A 71 7.54 17.43 -26.72
C GLY A 71 8.22 16.90 -28.00
N GLU A 72 9.54 17.00 -28.06
CA GLU A 72 10.31 16.44 -29.16
C GLU A 72 10.41 14.93 -29.06
N ASN A 73 10.40 14.24 -30.22
CA ASN A 73 10.47 12.78 -30.27
C ASN A 73 11.84 12.28 -29.77
N ALA A 74 11.87 11.71 -28.59
CA ALA A 74 13.08 11.21 -27.93
C ALA A 74 12.74 9.94 -27.12
N PRO A 75 12.45 8.81 -27.75
CA PRO A 75 11.97 7.61 -27.06
C PRO A 75 13.02 7.01 -26.15
N ILE A 76 12.63 6.69 -24.91
CA ILE A 76 13.38 5.87 -23.98
C ILE A 76 12.84 4.44 -24.10
N SER A 77 13.61 3.56 -24.73
CA SER A 77 13.19 2.17 -24.96
C SER A 77 14.38 1.23 -24.78
N ALA A 78 14.12 -0.07 -24.84
CA ALA A 78 15.17 -1.09 -24.73
C ALA A 78 16.33 -0.79 -25.69
N GLY A 79 17.55 -0.66 -25.12
CA GLY A 79 18.76 -0.27 -25.85
C GLY A 79 19.14 1.22 -25.74
N ALA A 80 18.31 2.07 -25.13
CA ALA A 80 18.72 3.42 -24.76
C ALA A 80 19.64 3.38 -23.53
N GLU A 81 20.54 4.39 -23.41
CA GLU A 81 21.39 4.53 -22.25
C GLU A 81 20.53 4.91 -21.00
N PRO A 82 20.80 4.34 -19.82
CA PRO A 82 20.06 4.65 -18.59
C PRO A 82 20.04 6.14 -18.26
N ASP A 83 21.13 6.84 -18.52
CA ASP A 83 21.26 8.28 -18.26
C ASP A 83 20.16 9.10 -18.97
N MET A 84 19.69 8.68 -20.13
CA MET A 84 18.56 9.34 -20.83
C MET A 84 17.28 9.38 -19.98
N ALA A 85 17.02 8.34 -19.21
CA ALA A 85 15.84 8.26 -18.35
C ALA A 85 16.00 9.17 -17.12
N LEU A 86 17.21 9.22 -16.53
CA LEU A 86 17.53 10.11 -15.42
C LEU A 86 17.47 11.57 -15.84
N ASP A 87 18.08 11.93 -16.98
CA ASP A 87 18.04 13.29 -17.56
C ASP A 87 16.59 13.73 -17.86
N ARG A 88 15.76 12.81 -18.38
CA ARG A 88 14.34 13.06 -18.64
C ARG A 88 13.61 13.36 -17.35
N TRP A 89 13.81 12.51 -16.34
CA TRP A 89 13.17 12.72 -15.04
C TRP A 89 13.62 14.01 -14.38
N GLU A 90 14.92 14.30 -14.39
CA GLU A 90 15.48 15.54 -13.84
C GLU A 90 14.94 16.79 -14.55
N SER A 91 14.87 16.76 -15.88
CA SER A 91 14.34 17.87 -16.67
C SER A 91 12.88 18.18 -16.29
N LEU A 92 12.05 17.15 -16.11
CA LEU A 92 10.66 17.30 -15.66
C LEU A 92 10.59 17.81 -14.21
N TRP A 93 11.41 17.25 -13.31
CA TRP A 93 11.45 17.66 -11.91
C TRP A 93 11.82 19.13 -11.71
N ARG A 94 12.75 19.62 -12.49
CA ARG A 94 13.19 21.01 -12.47
C ARG A 94 12.12 22.01 -12.90
N LEU A 95 11.18 21.62 -13.75
CA LEU A 95 10.06 22.47 -14.17
C LEU A 95 9.08 22.75 -13.02
N LYS A 96 9.01 21.89 -12.01
CA LYS A 96 8.04 21.95 -10.90
C LYS A 96 6.56 21.89 -11.32
N HIS A 97 6.29 21.59 -12.56
CA HIS A 97 4.97 21.31 -13.14
C HIS A 97 5.15 20.44 -14.38
N PHE A 98 4.11 19.75 -14.80
CA PHE A 98 4.17 19.02 -16.06
C PHE A 98 4.06 19.96 -17.27
N PRO A 99 4.85 19.72 -18.33
CA PRO A 99 4.77 20.53 -19.56
C PRO A 99 3.43 20.31 -20.25
N VAL A 100 2.77 21.41 -20.63
CA VAL A 100 1.40 21.40 -21.16
C VAL A 100 1.32 20.68 -22.50
N GLN A 101 2.17 21.10 -23.44
CA GLN A 101 2.08 20.67 -24.85
C GLN A 101 2.23 19.14 -25.01
N PRO A 102 3.22 18.42 -24.44
CA PRO A 102 3.35 16.98 -24.59
C PRO A 102 2.13 16.21 -24.10
N ILE A 103 1.57 16.63 -22.95
CA ILE A 103 0.41 15.95 -22.35
C ILE A 103 -0.86 16.23 -23.14
N THR A 104 -1.13 17.50 -23.48
CA THR A 104 -2.35 17.85 -24.24
C THR A 104 -2.37 17.19 -25.61
N SER A 105 -1.27 17.26 -26.37
CA SER A 105 -1.19 16.63 -27.68
C SER A 105 -1.41 15.11 -27.61
N TYR A 106 -0.90 14.47 -26.57
CA TYR A 106 -1.14 13.04 -26.37
C TYR A 106 -2.60 12.74 -26.03
N LEU A 107 -3.18 13.47 -25.07
CA LEU A 107 -4.56 13.26 -24.64
C LEU A 107 -5.58 13.59 -25.74
N GLU A 108 -5.38 14.68 -26.49
CA GLU A 108 -6.21 15.03 -27.65
C GLU A 108 -6.21 13.94 -28.70
N LYS A 109 -5.04 13.35 -29.02
CA LYS A 109 -4.95 12.22 -29.94
C LYS A 109 -5.82 11.03 -29.54
N TRP A 110 -5.98 10.79 -28.24
CA TRP A 110 -6.72 9.66 -27.71
C TRP A 110 -8.07 10.04 -27.08
N HIS A 111 -8.53 11.29 -27.26
CA HIS A 111 -9.74 11.84 -26.65
C HIS A 111 -10.95 10.90 -26.77
N GLU A 112 -11.19 10.33 -27.93
CA GLU A 112 -12.30 9.42 -28.21
C GLU A 112 -12.23 8.08 -27.44
N ARG A 113 -11.15 7.82 -26.73
CA ARG A 113 -10.96 6.62 -25.91
C ARG A 113 -11.31 6.81 -24.43
N PHE A 114 -11.63 8.06 -24.02
CA PHE A 114 -11.86 8.41 -22.64
C PHE A 114 -13.33 8.68 -22.29
N TRP A 115 -14.25 8.29 -23.17
CA TRP A 115 -15.69 8.36 -22.88
C TRP A 115 -16.09 7.28 -21.86
N LEU A 116 -16.65 7.67 -20.71
CA LEU A 116 -17.15 6.74 -19.69
C LEU A 116 -18.29 5.89 -20.27
N PHE A 117 -19.15 6.50 -21.08
CA PHE A 117 -20.21 5.82 -21.81
C PHE A 117 -19.99 5.99 -23.32
N HIS A 118 -19.83 4.87 -23.99
CA HIS A 118 -19.68 4.77 -25.44
C HIS A 118 -20.21 3.40 -25.88
N PRO A 119 -20.94 3.29 -26.99
CA PRO A 119 -21.58 2.04 -27.39
C PRO A 119 -20.57 0.92 -27.71
N GLU A 120 -19.43 1.26 -28.28
CA GLU A 120 -18.43 0.29 -28.73
C GLU A 120 -17.19 0.23 -27.83
N ARG A 121 -16.74 1.38 -27.30
CA ARG A 121 -15.44 1.51 -26.60
C ARG A 121 -15.54 2.40 -25.35
N PRO A 122 -16.35 2.03 -24.37
CA PRO A 122 -16.41 2.78 -23.13
C PRO A 122 -15.09 2.62 -22.37
N PHE A 123 -14.60 3.71 -21.78
CA PHE A 123 -13.33 3.74 -21.08
C PHE A 123 -13.25 2.66 -19.99
N TRP A 124 -12.21 1.85 -20.03
CA TRP A 124 -11.93 0.78 -19.06
C TRP A 124 -13.03 -0.30 -18.94
N GLN A 125 -13.95 -0.36 -19.88
CA GLN A 125 -15.10 -1.24 -19.87
C GLN A 125 -15.16 -2.11 -21.13
N VAL A 126 -15.97 -3.15 -21.09
CA VAL A 126 -16.17 -4.08 -22.20
C VAL A 126 -17.69 -4.21 -22.46
N PRO A 127 -18.22 -3.73 -23.58
CA PRO A 127 -19.67 -3.75 -23.86
C PRO A 127 -20.29 -5.15 -23.78
N GLN A 128 -19.56 -6.19 -24.18
CA GLN A 128 -20.01 -7.57 -24.15
C GLN A 128 -20.05 -8.14 -22.70
N ALA A 129 -19.47 -7.45 -21.70
CA ALA A 129 -19.49 -7.90 -20.30
C ALA A 129 -20.89 -7.90 -19.67
N LYS A 130 -21.92 -7.45 -20.39
CA LYS A 130 -23.35 -7.57 -20.00
C LYS A 130 -23.79 -9.02 -19.73
N ILE A 131 -23.06 -10.02 -20.19
CA ILE A 131 -23.29 -11.44 -19.88
C ILE A 131 -22.70 -11.86 -18.53
N GLY A 132 -21.96 -10.99 -17.86
CA GLY A 132 -21.33 -11.23 -16.58
C GLY A 132 -22.31 -11.27 -15.40
N THR A 133 -21.77 -11.43 -14.19
CA THR A 133 -22.56 -11.34 -12.96
C THR A 133 -22.98 -9.90 -12.71
N ALA A 134 -24.26 -9.67 -12.56
CA ALA A 134 -24.82 -8.35 -12.28
C ALA A 134 -24.71 -8.00 -10.79
N TYR A 135 -24.34 -6.76 -10.52
CA TYR A 135 -24.25 -6.18 -9.19
C TYR A 135 -24.90 -4.79 -9.17
N SER A 136 -25.43 -4.40 -8.00
CA SER A 136 -25.95 -3.04 -7.79
C SER A 136 -24.84 -2.02 -7.56
N ALA A 137 -25.15 -0.74 -7.66
CA ALA A 137 -24.26 0.36 -7.32
C ALA A 137 -23.77 0.27 -5.86
N ALA A 138 -24.58 -0.25 -4.95
CA ALA A 138 -24.20 -0.47 -3.56
C ALA A 138 -23.01 -1.46 -3.40
N LYS A 139 -22.87 -2.45 -4.30
CA LYS A 139 -21.69 -3.31 -4.33
C LYS A 139 -20.49 -2.58 -4.96
N LEU A 140 -20.72 -1.72 -5.95
CA LEU A 140 -19.66 -0.95 -6.60
C LEU A 140 -18.99 0.01 -5.61
N ASN A 141 -19.76 0.75 -4.84
CA ASN A 141 -19.28 1.71 -3.85
C ASN A 141 -18.94 1.10 -2.47
N GLY A 142 -19.01 -0.22 -2.35
CA GLY A 142 -18.66 -0.93 -1.12
C GLY A 142 -19.69 -0.87 0.01
N GLU A 143 -20.94 -0.41 -0.25
CA GLU A 143 -22.01 -0.44 0.75
C GLU A 143 -22.44 -1.87 1.11
N ILE A 144 -22.37 -2.79 0.15
CA ILE A 144 -22.67 -4.22 0.34
C ILE A 144 -21.39 -5.03 0.31
N SER A 145 -21.02 -5.64 1.44
CA SER A 145 -19.77 -6.39 1.56
C SER A 145 -19.83 -7.77 0.90
N GLU A 146 -20.83 -8.57 1.20
CA GLU A 146 -20.91 -9.98 0.78
C GLU A 146 -22.11 -10.29 -0.14
N SER A 147 -23.28 -9.78 0.21
CA SER A 147 -24.53 -10.00 -0.53
C SER A 147 -25.49 -8.84 -0.33
N GLY A 148 -26.57 -8.80 -1.11
CA GLY A 148 -27.63 -7.79 -0.97
C GLY A 148 -28.29 -7.73 0.42
N ASN A 149 -28.07 -8.74 1.24
CA ASN A 149 -28.66 -8.84 2.59
C ASN A 149 -27.72 -8.40 3.71
N LYS A 150 -26.44 -8.14 3.42
CA LYS A 150 -25.44 -7.73 4.41
C LYS A 150 -24.99 -6.30 4.13
N LEU A 151 -25.71 -5.34 4.70
CA LEU A 151 -25.39 -3.92 4.60
C LEU A 151 -24.30 -3.55 5.62
N ARG A 152 -23.43 -2.61 5.26
CA ARG A 152 -22.50 -2.02 6.22
C ARG A 152 -23.27 -1.28 7.31
N MET A 153 -22.86 -1.46 8.56
CA MET A 153 -23.48 -0.77 9.69
C MET A 153 -23.18 0.74 9.66
N PHE A 154 -21.97 1.10 9.21
CA PHE A 154 -21.56 2.50 9.07
C PHE A 154 -21.20 2.77 7.61
N THR A 155 -21.76 3.83 7.06
CA THR A 155 -21.57 4.24 5.67
C THR A 155 -21.46 5.76 5.58
N ALA A 156 -20.68 6.25 4.62
CA ALA A 156 -20.59 7.66 4.26
C ALA A 156 -21.76 8.11 3.35
N TYR A 157 -22.55 7.17 2.84
CA TYR A 157 -23.64 7.45 1.90
C TYR A 157 -25.00 7.47 2.59
N SER A 158 -25.91 8.31 2.10
CA SER A 158 -27.28 8.43 2.59
C SER A 158 -28.30 8.49 1.44
N GLY A 159 -29.54 8.12 1.71
CA GLY A 159 -30.62 8.21 0.74
C GLY A 159 -30.32 7.46 -0.57
N THR A 160 -30.53 8.12 -1.70
CA THR A 160 -30.28 7.60 -3.05
C THR A 160 -28.80 7.34 -3.32
N GLY A 161 -27.88 8.03 -2.62
CA GLY A 161 -26.45 7.81 -2.75
C GLY A 161 -25.97 6.41 -2.37
N LYS A 162 -26.81 5.61 -1.69
CA LYS A 162 -26.53 4.19 -1.42
C LYS A 162 -26.76 3.27 -2.61
N SER A 163 -27.65 3.64 -3.50
CA SER A 163 -28.12 2.78 -4.61
C SER A 163 -27.85 3.34 -6.00
N ALA A 164 -27.41 4.58 -6.09
CA ALA A 164 -27.08 5.25 -7.34
C ALA A 164 -25.82 6.12 -7.17
N LEU A 165 -24.98 6.16 -8.18
CA LEU A 165 -23.74 6.94 -8.21
C LEU A 165 -23.81 7.99 -9.31
N THR A 166 -23.20 9.16 -9.08
CA THR A 166 -22.89 10.09 -10.17
C THR A 166 -21.87 9.47 -11.13
N TYR A 167 -21.76 9.99 -12.33
CA TYR A 167 -20.77 9.52 -13.30
C TYR A 167 -19.33 9.70 -12.78
N ALA A 168 -19.05 10.80 -12.09
CA ALA A 168 -17.77 11.05 -11.44
C ALA A 168 -17.43 9.99 -10.37
N GLN A 169 -18.37 9.67 -9.52
CA GLN A 169 -18.21 8.59 -8.53
C GLN A 169 -17.99 7.23 -9.21
N ALA A 170 -18.83 6.93 -10.21
CA ALA A 170 -18.73 5.65 -10.92
C ALA A 170 -17.38 5.48 -11.64
N ALA A 171 -16.80 6.55 -12.19
CA ALA A 171 -15.48 6.52 -12.81
C ALA A 171 -14.38 6.14 -11.80
N ARG A 172 -14.38 6.73 -10.60
CA ARG A 172 -13.43 6.38 -9.54
C ARG A 172 -13.61 4.94 -9.07
N TRP A 173 -14.85 4.52 -8.82
CA TRP A 173 -15.14 3.16 -8.36
C TRP A 173 -14.90 2.09 -9.44
N LEU A 174 -15.03 2.43 -10.71
CA LEU A 174 -14.66 1.55 -11.83
C LEU A 174 -13.18 1.14 -11.75
N LEU A 175 -12.28 2.11 -11.54
CA LEU A 175 -10.85 1.85 -11.39
C LEU A 175 -10.57 1.03 -10.12
N TYR A 176 -11.21 1.39 -9.00
CA TYR A 176 -11.07 0.67 -7.74
C TYR A 176 -11.48 -0.80 -7.88
N VAL A 177 -12.67 -1.09 -8.41
CA VAL A 177 -13.17 -2.47 -8.55
C VAL A 177 -12.26 -3.28 -9.48
N ASN A 178 -11.79 -2.70 -10.57
CA ASN A 178 -10.84 -3.39 -11.43
C ASN A 178 -9.60 -3.88 -10.65
N GLY A 179 -9.07 -3.05 -9.76
CA GLY A 179 -7.86 -3.35 -8.99
C GLY A 179 -8.08 -4.20 -7.74
N PHE A 180 -9.16 -3.93 -6.99
CA PHE A 180 -9.35 -4.47 -5.65
C PHE A 180 -10.54 -5.42 -5.50
N ASP A 181 -11.28 -5.72 -6.57
CA ASP A 181 -12.41 -6.63 -6.49
C ASP A 181 -12.05 -7.98 -5.82
N ASP A 182 -13.00 -8.51 -5.08
CA ASP A 182 -12.86 -9.75 -4.31
C ASP A 182 -12.94 -11.03 -5.16
N THR A 183 -12.89 -12.20 -4.51
CA THR A 183 -13.01 -13.51 -5.17
C THR A 183 -14.43 -14.00 -5.31
N SER A 184 -15.45 -13.19 -4.99
CA SER A 184 -16.85 -13.59 -5.09
C SER A 184 -17.19 -14.15 -6.48
N ALA A 185 -18.18 -15.04 -6.52
CA ALA A 185 -18.48 -15.90 -7.66
C ALA A 185 -18.51 -15.15 -9.02
N LYS A 186 -17.54 -15.45 -9.86
CA LYS A 186 -17.46 -14.98 -11.24
C LYS A 186 -17.32 -16.17 -12.17
N PRO A 187 -17.87 -16.12 -13.38
CA PRO A 187 -17.66 -17.18 -14.37
C PRO A 187 -16.17 -17.43 -14.55
N LYS A 188 -15.76 -18.68 -14.37
CA LYS A 188 -14.40 -19.13 -14.67
C LYS A 188 -14.32 -19.47 -16.15
N GLY A 189 -13.28 -19.06 -16.85
CA GLY A 189 -12.97 -19.63 -18.15
C GLY A 189 -12.70 -21.14 -18.02
N LYS A 190 -13.10 -21.94 -19.00
CA LYS A 190 -12.88 -23.39 -19.00
C LYS A 190 -11.37 -23.67 -18.94
N GLY A 191 -10.94 -24.47 -17.96
CA GLY A 191 -9.52 -24.83 -17.78
C GLY A 191 -8.65 -23.74 -17.12
N LEU A 192 -9.18 -22.55 -16.80
CA LEU A 192 -8.42 -21.49 -16.17
C LEU A 192 -8.48 -21.55 -14.64
N PRO A 193 -7.45 -21.04 -13.94
CA PRO A 193 -7.42 -20.98 -12.48
C PRO A 193 -8.51 -20.05 -11.95
N SER A 194 -8.79 -20.09 -10.64
CA SER A 194 -9.72 -19.16 -9.99
C SER A 194 -9.33 -17.72 -10.26
N THR A 195 -10.32 -16.81 -10.42
CA THR A 195 -10.08 -15.41 -10.71
C THR A 195 -9.27 -14.72 -9.61
N GLY A 196 -9.51 -15.10 -8.35
CA GLY A 196 -8.84 -14.47 -7.20
C GLY A 196 -9.21 -13.00 -7.05
N ALA A 197 -8.57 -12.31 -6.13
CA ALA A 197 -8.68 -10.85 -6.00
C ALA A 197 -8.11 -10.13 -7.23
N GLY A 198 -8.54 -8.90 -7.46
CA GLY A 198 -7.95 -8.02 -8.48
C GLY A 198 -6.45 -7.82 -8.26
N TRP A 199 -5.74 -7.30 -9.28
CA TRP A 199 -4.29 -7.21 -9.21
C TRP A 199 -3.80 -6.40 -8.00
N LEU A 200 -4.35 -5.20 -7.76
CA LEU A 200 -3.97 -4.36 -6.64
C LEU A 200 -4.27 -5.00 -5.28
N GLY A 201 -5.34 -5.78 -5.20
CA GLY A 201 -5.68 -6.54 -4.01
C GLY A 201 -4.71 -7.67 -3.64
N LYS A 202 -3.74 -8.00 -4.50
CA LYS A 202 -2.67 -8.98 -4.25
C LYS A 202 -1.38 -8.34 -3.76
N LEU A 203 -1.27 -7.02 -3.83
CA LEU A 203 -0.04 -6.27 -3.61
C LEU A 203 0.08 -5.77 -2.16
N GLY A 204 1.30 -5.57 -1.72
CA GLY A 204 1.63 -4.71 -0.59
C GLY A 204 1.99 -3.34 -1.13
N LEU A 205 0.95 -2.56 -1.44
CA LEU A 205 1.12 -1.28 -2.12
C LEU A 205 1.93 -0.30 -1.29
N ILE A 206 2.91 0.31 -1.94
CA ILE A 206 3.73 1.38 -1.39
C ILE A 206 3.95 2.44 -2.47
N LEU A 207 3.89 3.70 -2.05
CA LEU A 207 4.17 4.85 -2.91
C LEU A 207 4.96 5.92 -2.13
N ALA A 208 5.76 6.70 -2.84
CA ALA A 208 6.41 7.88 -2.29
C ALA A 208 5.48 9.09 -2.44
N GLN A 209 5.34 9.90 -1.40
CA GLN A 209 4.53 11.12 -1.39
C GLN A 209 5.42 12.36 -1.32
N GLY A 210 5.13 13.33 -2.19
CA GLY A 210 5.64 14.68 -2.12
C GLY A 210 4.65 15.63 -1.45
N ASP A 211 4.99 16.91 -1.42
CA ASP A 211 4.13 17.97 -0.88
C ASP A 211 3.00 18.36 -1.84
N THR A 212 3.17 18.04 -3.12
CA THR A 212 2.17 18.26 -4.17
C THR A 212 1.85 16.97 -4.90
N LEU A 213 0.73 16.97 -5.64
CA LEU A 213 0.38 15.85 -6.53
C LEU A 213 1.43 15.70 -7.65
N PHE A 214 2.01 16.79 -8.14
CA PHE A 214 3.12 16.77 -9.10
C PHE A 214 4.32 15.99 -8.52
N GLU A 215 4.76 16.34 -7.33
CA GLU A 215 5.90 15.66 -6.69
C GLU A 215 5.58 14.19 -6.41
N THR A 216 4.37 13.90 -5.93
CA THR A 216 3.92 12.51 -5.73
C THR A 216 3.96 11.71 -7.03
N LEU A 217 3.46 12.27 -8.14
CA LEU A 217 3.50 11.61 -9.44
C LEU A 217 4.94 11.41 -9.91
N MET A 218 5.79 12.44 -9.81
CA MET A 218 7.19 12.36 -10.20
C MET A 218 7.97 11.30 -9.40
N LEU A 219 7.82 11.26 -8.08
CA LEU A 219 8.51 10.29 -7.22
C LEU A 219 8.13 8.82 -7.53
N ASN A 220 6.95 8.60 -8.12
CA ASN A 220 6.49 7.26 -8.53
C ASN A 220 6.60 7.01 -10.05
N LEU A 221 7.09 7.98 -10.81
CA LEU A 221 7.38 7.83 -12.25
C LEU A 221 8.74 7.15 -12.42
N VAL A 222 8.74 5.82 -12.35
CA VAL A 222 9.94 4.98 -12.41
C VAL A 222 10.28 4.70 -13.86
N LEU A 223 11.25 5.42 -14.43
CA LEU A 223 11.58 5.34 -15.84
C LEU A 223 12.58 4.22 -16.19
N LEU A 224 13.21 3.58 -15.18
CA LEU A 224 14.13 2.47 -15.38
C LEU A 224 13.66 1.22 -14.64
N LYS A 225 13.87 0.08 -15.25
CA LYS A 225 13.74 -1.22 -14.61
C LYS A 225 14.99 -1.49 -13.79
N ASP A 226 14.79 -1.73 -12.48
CA ASP A 226 15.88 -2.05 -11.55
C ASP A 226 17.02 -0.99 -11.55
N GLY A 227 16.70 0.27 -11.85
CA GLY A 227 17.66 1.37 -11.91
C GLY A 227 18.63 1.34 -13.11
N GLU A 228 18.59 0.30 -13.93
CA GLU A 228 19.64 0.06 -14.94
C GLU A 228 19.12 -0.06 -16.37
N GLN A 229 17.89 -0.50 -16.58
CA GLN A 229 17.39 -0.85 -17.91
C GLN A 229 16.14 -0.03 -18.28
N PRO A 230 16.10 0.57 -19.48
CA PRO A 230 14.88 1.14 -20.02
C PRO A 230 13.77 0.10 -20.19
N TRP A 231 12.52 0.55 -19.99
CA TRP A 231 11.34 -0.27 -20.23
C TRP A 231 11.11 -0.54 -21.72
N GLN A 232 10.36 -1.62 -22.03
CA GLN A 232 9.82 -1.80 -23.38
C GLN A 232 8.85 -0.65 -23.75
N PRO A 233 8.54 -0.43 -25.03
CA PRO A 233 7.64 0.62 -25.47
C PRO A 233 6.27 0.55 -24.76
N PRO A 234 5.72 1.68 -24.29
CA PRO A 234 4.45 1.70 -23.60
C PRO A 234 3.27 1.38 -24.53
N LEU A 235 2.32 0.59 -24.03
CA LEU A 235 1.07 0.27 -24.72
C LEU A 235 -0.09 0.23 -23.70
N PRO A 236 -0.61 1.37 -23.25
CA PRO A 236 -1.73 1.42 -22.34
C PRO A 236 -3.02 0.90 -23.00
N CYS A 237 -4.00 0.48 -22.18
CA CYS A 237 -5.19 -0.20 -22.69
C CYS A 237 -6.03 0.62 -23.67
N TRP A 238 -6.00 1.95 -23.60
CA TRP A 238 -6.72 2.82 -24.56
C TRP A 238 -6.07 2.95 -25.94
N GLU A 239 -4.80 2.55 -26.07
CA GLU A 239 -4.12 2.48 -27.36
C GLU A 239 -4.31 1.15 -28.09
N LEU A 240 -4.91 0.16 -27.46
CA LEU A 240 -5.18 -1.12 -28.12
C LEU A 240 -6.10 -0.92 -29.33
N GLU A 241 -5.76 -1.55 -30.44
CA GLU A 241 -6.55 -1.48 -31.67
C GLU A 241 -7.97 -1.97 -31.47
N HIS A 242 -8.12 -3.07 -30.73
CA HIS A 242 -9.41 -3.67 -30.41
C HIS A 242 -9.66 -3.64 -28.89
N ALA A 243 -10.91 -3.40 -28.51
CA ALA A 243 -11.33 -3.55 -27.12
C ALA A 243 -11.12 -5.01 -26.65
N ARG A 244 -10.85 -5.19 -25.37
CA ARG A 244 -10.76 -6.53 -24.79
C ARG A 244 -12.07 -7.29 -24.98
N SER A 245 -11.98 -8.59 -25.26
CA SER A 245 -13.15 -9.48 -25.30
C SER A 245 -13.63 -9.83 -23.89
N THR A 246 -14.78 -10.52 -23.81
CA THR A 246 -15.28 -11.05 -22.53
C THR A 246 -14.45 -12.21 -21.98
N GLU A 247 -13.63 -12.80 -22.80
CA GLU A 247 -12.81 -13.93 -22.40
C GLU A 247 -11.74 -13.50 -21.40
N ARG A 248 -11.62 -14.28 -20.36
CA ARG A 248 -10.52 -14.17 -19.42
C ARG A 248 -9.26 -14.72 -20.06
N THR A 249 -8.22 -13.90 -20.15
CA THR A 249 -7.02 -14.21 -20.92
C THR A 249 -5.78 -14.22 -20.02
N GLU A 250 -4.99 -15.27 -20.14
CA GLU A 250 -3.62 -15.25 -19.63
C GLU A 250 -2.73 -14.48 -20.61
N ILE A 251 -2.13 -13.41 -20.13
CA ILE A 251 -1.23 -12.56 -20.91
C ILE A 251 0.22 -12.77 -20.46
N PRO A 252 1.23 -12.52 -21.30
CA PRO A 252 2.61 -12.42 -20.85
C PRO A 252 2.75 -11.41 -19.70
N GLN A 253 3.73 -11.60 -18.84
CA GLN A 253 4.02 -10.57 -17.83
C GLN A 253 4.27 -9.23 -18.53
N PRO A 254 3.62 -8.14 -18.06
CA PRO A 254 3.92 -6.82 -18.58
C PRO A 254 5.40 -6.47 -18.41
N ASP A 255 5.99 -5.90 -19.44
CA ASP A 255 7.38 -5.46 -19.49
C ASP A 255 7.52 -3.92 -19.57
N ASN A 256 6.40 -3.23 -19.43
CA ASN A 256 6.30 -1.78 -19.33
C ASN A 256 5.27 -1.34 -18.28
N PRO A 257 5.56 -0.32 -17.47
CA PRO A 257 4.63 0.18 -16.46
C PRO A 257 3.27 0.60 -17.03
N ALA A 258 3.20 1.26 -18.18
CA ALA A 258 1.92 1.69 -18.75
C ALA A 258 0.99 0.52 -19.08
N VAL A 259 1.53 -0.62 -19.53
CA VAL A 259 0.78 -1.86 -19.73
C VAL A 259 0.23 -2.40 -18.42
N LEU A 260 1.08 -2.47 -17.39
CA LEU A 260 0.70 -2.98 -16.07
C LEU A 260 -0.29 -2.06 -15.34
N LEU A 261 -0.03 -0.76 -15.36
CA LEU A 261 -0.88 0.24 -14.69
C LEU A 261 -2.29 0.31 -15.30
N THR A 262 -2.45 -0.14 -16.54
CA THR A 262 -3.73 -0.21 -17.26
C THR A 262 -4.26 -1.65 -17.42
N LEU A 263 -3.79 -2.57 -16.62
CA LEU A 263 -4.25 -3.97 -16.62
C LEU A 263 -5.74 -4.07 -16.30
N GLN A 264 -6.52 -4.61 -17.21
CA GLN A 264 -7.94 -4.89 -17.01
C GLN A 264 -8.13 -6.29 -16.37
N SER A 265 -7.83 -6.41 -15.08
CA SER A 265 -7.98 -7.67 -14.33
C SER A 265 -9.46 -8.08 -14.14
N ARG A 266 -10.37 -7.22 -14.52
CA ARG A 266 -11.82 -7.42 -14.60
C ARG A 266 -12.37 -6.92 -15.93
N ARG A 267 -13.40 -7.59 -16.45
CA ARG A 267 -14.24 -7.10 -17.53
C ARG A 267 -15.49 -6.52 -16.89
N LEU A 268 -15.64 -5.23 -17.00
CA LEU A 268 -16.71 -4.45 -16.38
C LEU A 268 -17.59 -3.80 -17.43
N LEU A 269 -18.87 -3.61 -17.11
CA LEU A 269 -19.76 -2.71 -17.83
C LEU A 269 -20.70 -2.04 -16.82
N LEU A 270 -20.68 -0.70 -16.78
CA LEU A 270 -21.56 0.09 -15.94
C LEU A 270 -22.98 0.11 -16.50
N ASN A 271 -23.97 -0.04 -15.63
CA ASN A 271 -25.39 0.09 -15.96
C ASN A 271 -25.89 1.44 -15.46
N ARG A 272 -26.54 2.21 -16.33
CA ARG A 272 -27.07 3.53 -15.99
C ARG A 272 -28.56 3.66 -16.21
N GLU A 273 -29.20 4.45 -15.37
CA GLU A 273 -30.59 4.87 -15.49
C GLU A 273 -30.66 6.39 -15.34
N GLY A 274 -31.15 7.09 -16.35
CA GLY A 274 -31.07 8.55 -16.39
C GLY A 274 -29.63 9.04 -16.34
N GLU A 275 -29.31 9.93 -15.39
CA GLU A 275 -27.99 10.53 -15.16
C GLU A 275 -27.22 9.83 -14.02
N SER A 276 -27.61 8.62 -13.65
CA SER A 276 -27.02 7.89 -12.52
C SER A 276 -26.61 6.49 -12.92
N VAL A 277 -25.57 5.98 -12.28
CA VAL A 277 -25.14 4.57 -12.38
C VAL A 277 -25.80 3.78 -11.26
N THR A 278 -26.63 2.80 -11.64
CA THR A 278 -27.40 1.97 -10.71
C THR A 278 -26.82 0.59 -10.47
N GLY A 279 -25.82 0.20 -11.27
CA GLY A 279 -25.17 -1.10 -11.15
C GLY A 279 -24.08 -1.32 -12.17
N TYR A 280 -23.59 -2.53 -12.21
CA TYR A 280 -22.60 -2.97 -13.18
C TYR A 280 -22.65 -4.48 -13.38
N THR A 281 -22.07 -4.95 -14.46
CA THR A 281 -21.81 -6.37 -14.71
C THR A 281 -20.31 -6.64 -14.70
N LEU A 282 -19.93 -7.85 -14.28
CA LEU A 282 -18.54 -8.20 -14.01
C LEU A 282 -18.20 -9.61 -14.46
N LEU A 283 -17.05 -9.73 -15.12
CA LEU A 283 -16.37 -10.98 -15.45
C LEU A 283 -14.91 -10.94 -15.00
N GLY A 284 -14.25 -12.09 -14.91
CA GLY A 284 -12.80 -12.15 -14.79
C GLY A 284 -12.12 -11.56 -16.02
N GLY A 285 -11.01 -10.87 -15.83
CA GLY A 285 -10.24 -10.20 -16.89
C GLY A 285 -8.86 -10.82 -17.12
N ASP A 286 -7.92 -10.02 -17.62
CA ASP A 286 -6.55 -10.44 -17.88
C ASP A 286 -5.83 -10.79 -16.59
N PHE A 287 -4.97 -11.79 -16.67
CA PHE A 287 -4.07 -12.18 -15.58
C PHE A 287 -2.76 -12.70 -16.18
N PHE A 288 -1.73 -12.74 -15.35
CA PHE A 288 -0.41 -13.24 -15.69
C PHE A 288 0.23 -13.93 -14.48
N GLU A 289 1.30 -14.67 -14.71
CA GLU A 289 2.08 -15.28 -13.63
C GLU A 289 2.73 -14.20 -12.76
N ARG A 290 2.46 -14.26 -11.47
CA ARG A 290 2.86 -13.21 -10.50
C ARG A 290 4.29 -13.35 -9.97
N GLU A 291 4.94 -14.50 -10.23
CA GLU A 291 6.32 -14.75 -9.81
C GLU A 291 7.27 -13.83 -10.58
N ASN A 292 8.12 -13.13 -9.86
CA ASN A 292 9.12 -12.21 -10.42
C ASN A 292 8.52 -11.12 -11.35
N ALA A 293 7.28 -10.70 -11.09
CA ALA A 293 6.59 -9.68 -11.90
C ALA A 293 7.12 -8.27 -11.59
N PHE A 294 8.42 -8.05 -11.82
CA PHE A 294 9.15 -6.86 -11.40
C PHE A 294 8.80 -5.59 -12.17
N CYS A 295 7.93 -5.66 -13.17
CA CYS A 295 7.28 -4.47 -13.73
C CYS A 295 6.40 -3.75 -12.70
N GLU A 296 5.94 -4.45 -11.64
CA GLU A 296 5.23 -3.84 -10.53
C GLU A 296 6.20 -3.13 -9.57
N GLN A 297 6.29 -1.81 -9.72
CA GLN A 297 7.22 -0.98 -8.96
C GLN A 297 6.69 -0.59 -7.57
N MET A 298 5.39 -0.67 -7.37
CA MET A 298 4.69 -0.16 -6.19
C MET A 298 4.27 -1.29 -5.24
N THR A 299 5.10 -2.31 -5.04
CA THR A 299 4.78 -3.43 -4.14
C THR A 299 5.96 -3.92 -3.34
N VAL A 300 5.67 -4.42 -2.15
CA VAL A 300 6.63 -5.16 -1.32
C VAL A 300 6.72 -6.62 -1.80
N TRP A 301 7.92 -7.17 -1.80
CA TRP A 301 8.20 -8.52 -2.24
C TRP A 301 8.52 -9.46 -1.07
N ARG A 302 8.20 -10.73 -1.23
CA ARG A 302 8.68 -11.80 -0.37
C ARG A 302 9.35 -12.89 -1.19
N ALA A 303 10.49 -13.37 -0.74
CA ALA A 303 11.10 -14.56 -1.30
C ALA A 303 10.22 -15.80 -1.01
N ALA A 304 10.10 -16.68 -1.98
CA ALA A 304 9.42 -17.96 -1.87
C ALA A 304 10.25 -19.03 -2.59
N GLN A 305 10.22 -20.24 -2.08
CA GLN A 305 10.95 -21.37 -2.63
C GLN A 305 10.07 -22.62 -2.51
N ALA A 306 9.75 -23.23 -3.63
CA ALA A 306 8.84 -24.38 -3.67
C ALA A 306 9.43 -25.63 -2.97
N SER A 307 10.76 -25.79 -3.00
CA SER A 307 11.52 -26.83 -2.30
C SER A 307 12.94 -26.35 -2.03
N LYS A 308 13.68 -27.04 -1.17
CA LYS A 308 15.06 -26.68 -0.77
C LYS A 308 16.02 -26.48 -1.96
N ASN A 309 15.76 -27.13 -3.09
CA ASN A 309 16.61 -27.08 -4.29
C ASN A 309 15.96 -26.30 -5.44
N ALA A 310 14.75 -25.77 -5.28
CA ALA A 310 14.11 -24.95 -6.29
C ALA A 310 14.74 -23.53 -6.30
N PRO A 311 14.73 -22.81 -7.43
CA PRO A 311 15.13 -21.42 -7.45
C PRO A 311 14.24 -20.57 -6.53
N VAL A 312 14.85 -19.55 -5.93
CA VAL A 312 14.10 -18.54 -5.19
C VAL A 312 13.33 -17.68 -6.18
N VAL A 313 12.04 -17.52 -5.95
CA VAL A 313 11.16 -16.61 -6.69
C VAL A 313 10.62 -15.54 -5.76
N TYR A 314 10.24 -14.40 -6.32
CA TYR A 314 9.66 -13.30 -5.56
C TYR A 314 8.18 -13.16 -5.86
N LEU A 315 7.40 -13.08 -4.81
CA LEU A 315 5.95 -12.88 -4.87
C LEU A 315 5.57 -11.56 -4.19
N PRO A 316 4.57 -10.83 -4.68
CA PRO A 316 4.02 -9.70 -3.95
C PRO A 316 3.59 -10.13 -2.53
N LYS A 317 3.90 -9.29 -1.54
CA LYS A 317 3.53 -9.51 -0.13
C LYS A 317 2.58 -8.41 0.31
N ARG A 318 1.33 -8.77 0.66
CA ARG A 318 0.39 -7.83 1.27
C ARG A 318 0.89 -7.33 2.62
N HIS A 319 0.56 -6.10 2.96
CA HIS A 319 0.77 -5.57 4.31
C HIS A 319 -0.21 -6.21 5.30
N ASP A 320 0.21 -6.28 6.55
CA ASP A 320 -0.63 -6.72 7.67
C ASP A 320 -1.32 -5.47 8.27
N PRO A 321 -2.65 -5.30 8.14
CA PRO A 321 -3.35 -4.12 8.65
C PRO A 321 -3.27 -3.96 10.17
N ALA A 322 -2.90 -5.02 10.90
CA ALA A 322 -2.70 -4.97 12.35
C ALA A 322 -1.31 -4.46 12.76
N LYS A 323 -0.44 -4.14 11.80
CA LYS A 323 0.91 -3.65 12.06
C LYS A 323 1.08 -2.22 11.59
N GLN A 324 1.72 -1.40 12.43
CA GLN A 324 2.22 -0.10 12.04
C GLN A 324 3.33 -0.26 10.98
N PHE A 325 3.39 0.62 10.00
CA PHE A 325 4.30 0.52 8.86
C PHE A 325 5.78 0.41 9.28
N TRP A 326 6.23 1.15 10.28
CA TRP A 326 7.60 1.09 10.74
C TRP A 326 8.04 -0.31 11.21
N ARG A 327 7.11 -1.18 11.62
CA ARG A 327 7.40 -2.57 12.01
C ARG A 327 7.73 -3.47 10.81
N GLU A 328 7.45 -3.03 9.60
CA GLU A 328 7.82 -3.71 8.36
C GLU A 328 9.03 -3.06 7.67
N PHE A 329 9.72 -2.12 8.34
CA PHE A 329 10.83 -1.31 7.80
C PHE A 329 11.90 -2.17 7.10
N SER A 330 12.35 -3.25 7.72
CA SER A 330 13.39 -4.12 7.15
C SER A 330 12.95 -4.76 5.84
N SER A 331 11.70 -5.23 5.76
CA SER A 331 11.18 -5.88 4.54
C SER A 331 10.96 -4.92 3.37
N VAL A 332 10.95 -3.62 3.62
CA VAL A 332 10.72 -2.57 2.62
C VAL A 332 12.01 -1.86 2.23
N PHE A 333 12.86 -1.51 3.21
CA PHE A 333 14.00 -0.61 3.01
C PHE A 333 15.37 -1.27 3.22
N LEU A 334 15.43 -2.53 3.67
CA LEU A 334 16.67 -3.26 3.86
C LEU A 334 16.70 -4.47 2.92
N GLN A 335 17.67 -4.50 2.02
CA GLN A 335 17.98 -5.70 1.25
C GLN A 335 18.78 -6.68 2.13
N GLU A 336 18.08 -7.48 2.93
CA GLU A 336 18.70 -8.64 3.56
C GLU A 336 18.91 -9.75 2.53
N SER A 337 19.79 -10.70 2.82
CA SER A 337 20.14 -11.83 1.95
C SER A 337 18.90 -12.55 1.42
N GLY A 338 18.52 -12.26 0.18
CA GLY A 338 17.35 -12.80 -0.51
C GLY A 338 16.10 -11.91 -0.48
N GLY A 339 16.15 -10.68 0.05
CA GLY A 339 15.08 -9.68 -0.06
C GLY A 339 15.18 -8.85 -1.35
N ARG A 340 14.06 -8.27 -1.77
CA ARG A 340 13.99 -7.30 -2.87
C ARG A 340 13.19 -6.09 -2.42
N CYS A 341 13.76 -4.90 -2.54
CA CYS A 341 13.04 -3.65 -2.28
C CYS A 341 11.97 -3.38 -3.35
N PRO A 342 10.91 -2.63 -3.01
CA PRO A 342 10.00 -2.07 -4.01
C PRO A 342 10.75 -1.22 -5.04
N GLY A 343 10.31 -1.25 -6.30
CA GLY A 343 10.97 -0.49 -7.36
C GLY A 343 10.94 1.02 -7.11
N VAL A 344 9.87 1.56 -6.51
CA VAL A 344 9.79 2.98 -6.13
C VAL A 344 10.86 3.35 -5.09
N VAL A 345 11.22 2.46 -4.16
CA VAL A 345 12.29 2.71 -3.17
C VAL A 345 13.64 2.74 -3.88
N TRP A 346 13.88 1.77 -4.75
CA TRP A 346 15.08 1.71 -5.58
C TRP A 346 15.23 2.95 -6.47
N TRP A 347 14.13 3.41 -7.08
CA TRP A 347 14.12 4.61 -7.89
C TRP A 347 14.56 5.85 -7.11
N ILE A 348 14.05 6.01 -5.89
CA ILE A 348 14.48 7.11 -5.01
C ILE A 348 15.98 6.99 -4.65
N GLU A 349 16.47 5.76 -4.41
CA GLU A 349 17.89 5.50 -4.16
C GLU A 349 18.77 5.96 -5.36
N GLU A 350 18.36 5.67 -6.61
CA GLU A 350 19.03 6.16 -7.80
C GLU A 350 19.03 7.70 -7.91
N LEU A 351 17.91 8.34 -7.61
CA LEU A 351 17.78 9.80 -7.70
C LEU A 351 18.63 10.56 -6.67
N ILE A 352 18.91 9.95 -5.51
CA ILE A 352 19.77 10.54 -4.48
C ILE A 352 21.23 10.07 -4.58
N HIS A 353 21.52 9.09 -5.43
CA HIS A 353 22.88 8.55 -5.55
C HIS A 353 23.88 9.66 -5.87
N PRO A 354 25.09 9.68 -5.24
CA PRO A 354 26.08 10.75 -5.42
C PRO A 354 26.47 11.04 -6.87
N LYS A 355 26.41 10.01 -7.71
CA LYS A 355 26.69 10.12 -9.14
C LYS A 355 25.62 10.93 -9.88
N ASN A 356 24.36 10.80 -9.48
CA ASN A 356 23.21 11.45 -10.11
C ASN A 356 22.84 12.76 -9.39
N ALA A 357 22.76 12.72 -8.05
CA ALA A 357 22.48 13.86 -7.16
C ALA A 357 21.29 14.74 -7.57
N ILE A 358 20.23 14.10 -8.09
CA ILE A 358 19.04 14.79 -8.62
C ILE A 358 18.14 15.25 -7.47
N LEU A 359 17.97 14.41 -6.44
CA LEU A 359 17.26 14.75 -5.22
C LEU A 359 18.25 15.06 -4.08
N ASP A 360 17.91 16.05 -3.26
CA ASP A 360 18.70 16.38 -2.08
C ASP A 360 18.56 15.28 -1.01
N ARG A 361 19.69 14.78 -0.51
CA ARG A 361 19.80 13.81 0.57
C ARG A 361 19.21 14.26 1.90
N LYS A 362 19.07 15.56 2.12
CA LYS A 362 18.48 16.13 3.32
C LYS A 362 16.96 16.27 3.23
N THR A 363 16.37 15.94 2.09
CA THR A 363 14.92 15.99 1.91
C THR A 363 14.26 14.91 2.75
N LEU A 364 13.20 15.27 3.46
CA LEU A 364 12.31 14.32 4.09
C LEU A 364 11.43 13.70 3.02
N ILE A 365 11.42 12.38 2.95
CA ILE A 365 10.51 11.63 2.10
C ILE A 365 9.46 10.92 2.93
N ARG A 366 8.24 10.91 2.45
CA ARG A 366 7.14 10.15 3.03
C ARG A 366 6.80 8.97 2.14
N PHE A 367 6.89 7.76 2.67
CA PHE A 367 6.32 6.58 2.03
C PHE A 367 4.96 6.27 2.64
N GLN A 368 3.99 6.02 1.79
CA GLN A 368 2.66 5.58 2.19
C GLN A 368 2.47 4.14 1.76
N ILE A 369 1.96 3.32 2.68
CA ILE A 369 1.38 2.02 2.37
C ILE A 369 -0.13 2.11 2.39
N THR A 370 -0.77 1.33 1.53
CA THR A 370 -2.22 1.19 1.53
C THR A 370 -2.62 -0.21 1.09
N GLY A 371 -3.78 -0.64 1.51
CA GLY A 371 -4.27 -1.96 1.15
C GLY A 371 -5.69 -2.21 1.59
N VAL A 372 -6.15 -3.39 1.23
CA VAL A 372 -7.48 -3.91 1.52
C VAL A 372 -7.34 -5.14 2.40
N GLY A 373 -8.08 -5.18 3.49
CA GLY A 373 -8.33 -6.38 4.27
C GLY A 373 -9.41 -7.21 3.57
N TYR A 374 -9.13 -8.47 3.29
CA TYR A 374 -10.13 -9.41 2.78
C TYR A 374 -10.53 -10.41 3.86
N GLY A 375 -11.78 -10.85 3.81
CA GLY A 375 -12.27 -11.96 4.61
C GLY A 375 -11.69 -13.31 4.18
N ASP A 376 -12.23 -14.39 4.73
CA ASP A 376 -11.78 -15.75 4.41
C ASP A 376 -11.74 -15.98 2.88
N LYS A 377 -10.64 -16.52 2.38
CA LYS A 377 -10.37 -16.80 0.95
C LYS A 377 -10.55 -15.60 0.02
N ASP A 378 -10.36 -14.40 0.53
CA ASP A 378 -10.56 -13.13 -0.19
C ASP A 378 -11.99 -12.92 -0.71
N PHE A 379 -13.00 -13.47 -0.04
CA PHE A 379 -14.39 -13.46 -0.54
C PHE A 379 -15.07 -12.10 -0.50
N PHE A 380 -14.61 -11.20 0.36
CA PHE A 380 -15.18 -9.86 0.50
C PHE A 380 -14.17 -8.92 1.16
N VAL A 381 -14.31 -7.65 0.86
CA VAL A 381 -13.51 -6.60 1.50
C VAL A 381 -14.05 -6.36 2.90
N THR A 382 -13.21 -6.55 3.91
CA THR A 382 -13.55 -6.31 5.32
C THR A 382 -13.18 -4.92 5.77
N ASP A 383 -12.07 -4.40 5.27
CA ASP A 383 -11.51 -3.10 5.69
C ASP A 383 -10.57 -2.54 4.62
N THR A 384 -10.28 -1.25 4.73
CA THR A 384 -9.22 -0.58 4.00
C THR A 384 -8.34 0.13 4.99
N PHE A 385 -7.05 0.13 4.75
CA PHE A 385 -6.08 0.78 5.64
C PHE A 385 -5.04 1.57 4.87
N SER A 386 -4.48 2.55 5.54
CA SER A 386 -3.35 3.32 5.06
C SER A 386 -2.48 3.71 6.24
N ASP A 387 -1.18 3.72 6.04
CA ASP A 387 -0.20 4.20 7.01
C ASP A 387 0.98 4.84 6.26
N SER A 388 1.71 5.74 6.92
CA SER A 388 2.84 6.42 6.29
C SER A 388 4.04 6.48 7.22
N LEU A 389 5.24 6.57 6.63
CA LEU A 389 6.49 6.68 7.35
C LEU A 389 7.36 7.75 6.70
N THR A 390 7.85 8.69 7.49
CA THR A 390 8.66 9.81 7.02
C THR A 390 10.07 9.72 7.60
N PHE A 391 11.09 9.91 6.75
CA PHE A 391 12.49 9.95 7.15
C PHE A 391 13.34 10.65 6.08
N HIS A 392 14.59 10.95 6.40
CA HIS A 392 15.53 11.56 5.44
C HIS A 392 15.89 10.61 4.30
N THR A 393 15.84 11.10 3.05
CA THR A 393 16.22 10.33 1.85
C THR A 393 17.60 9.69 1.98
N ALA A 394 18.55 10.35 2.64
CA ALA A 394 19.88 9.81 2.91
C ALA A 394 19.89 8.45 3.65
N LEU A 395 18.78 8.05 4.29
CA LEU A 395 18.66 6.70 4.84
C LEU A 395 18.60 5.62 3.77
N LEU A 396 18.26 5.96 2.53
CA LEU A 396 18.18 5.00 1.42
C LEU A 396 19.52 4.79 0.71
N ASP A 397 20.49 5.71 0.85
CA ASP A 397 21.79 5.60 0.20
C ASP A 397 22.78 4.68 0.97
N GLU A 398 24.03 4.60 0.49
CA GLU A 398 25.07 3.82 1.13
C GLU A 398 25.42 4.28 2.56
N LEU A 399 25.40 5.59 2.81
CA LEU A 399 25.62 6.14 4.16
C LEU A 399 24.52 5.70 5.12
N GLY A 400 23.29 5.62 4.65
CA GLY A 400 22.14 5.16 5.40
C GLY A 400 22.14 3.67 5.71
N ARG A 401 22.93 2.84 5.01
CA ARG A 401 22.91 1.38 5.18
C ARG A 401 23.14 0.93 6.62
N ARG A 402 24.11 1.55 7.31
CA ARG A 402 24.39 1.24 8.73
C ARG A 402 23.23 1.64 9.63
N TRP A 403 22.56 2.75 9.29
CA TRP A 403 21.39 3.22 10.03
C TRP A 403 20.19 2.31 9.81
N ARG A 404 19.94 1.85 8.59
CA ARG A 404 18.86 0.89 8.30
C ARG A 404 19.02 -0.38 9.15
N GLN A 405 20.24 -0.87 9.34
CA GLN A 405 20.50 -2.00 10.24
C GLN A 405 20.21 -1.65 11.71
N LYS A 406 20.72 -0.52 12.20
CA LYS A 406 20.45 -0.06 13.57
C LYS A 406 18.96 0.14 13.84
N ILE A 407 18.21 0.72 12.87
CA ILE A 407 16.75 0.87 12.97
C ILE A 407 16.07 -0.49 13.08
N THR A 408 16.49 -1.47 12.27
CA THR A 408 15.97 -2.84 12.33
C THR A 408 16.23 -3.49 13.67
N ASP A 409 17.45 -3.34 14.22
CA ASP A 409 17.79 -3.85 15.55
C ASP A 409 16.91 -3.22 16.66
N GLU A 410 16.62 -1.92 16.55
CA GLU A 410 15.72 -1.26 17.51
C GLU A 410 14.26 -1.71 17.36
N ILE A 411 13.79 -2.01 16.14
CA ILE A 411 12.46 -2.61 15.91
C ILE A 411 12.38 -3.99 16.55
N ASP A 412 13.42 -4.80 16.44
CA ASP A 412 13.51 -6.12 17.10
C ASP A 412 13.49 -6.00 18.63
N ARG A 413 14.20 -5.00 19.17
CA ARG A 413 14.12 -4.70 20.62
C ARG A 413 12.73 -4.29 21.05
N CYS A 414 12.03 -3.47 20.27
CA CYS A 414 10.62 -3.15 20.50
C CYS A 414 9.74 -4.42 20.51
N GLY A 415 10.01 -5.38 19.63
CA GLY A 415 9.36 -6.68 19.59
C GLY A 415 9.58 -7.49 20.90
N LYS A 416 10.82 -7.49 21.40
CA LYS A 416 11.16 -8.15 22.68
C LYS A 416 10.46 -7.46 23.87
N LEU A 417 10.40 -6.12 23.89
CA LEU A 417 9.64 -5.37 24.90
C LEU A 417 8.14 -5.67 24.84
N ALA A 418 7.56 -5.71 23.65
CA ALA A 418 6.15 -6.07 23.44
C ALA A 418 5.86 -7.50 23.97
N GLN A 419 6.79 -8.44 23.74
CA GLN A 419 6.68 -9.80 24.29
C GLN A 419 6.73 -9.81 25.82
N ALA A 420 7.62 -9.03 26.44
CA ALA A 420 7.70 -8.91 27.88
C ALA A 420 6.39 -8.35 28.49
N VAL A 421 5.81 -7.31 27.86
CA VAL A 421 4.50 -6.74 28.25
C VAL A 421 3.37 -7.78 28.10
N GLY A 422 3.35 -8.52 26.99
CA GLY A 422 2.38 -9.59 26.78
C GLY A 422 2.50 -10.73 27.80
N ASN A 423 3.74 -11.12 28.16
CA ASN A 423 4.02 -12.12 29.18
C ASN A 423 3.56 -11.65 30.57
N LEU A 424 3.75 -10.37 30.91
CA LEU A 424 3.23 -9.78 32.13
C LEU A 424 1.70 -9.90 32.21
N ALA A 425 0.98 -9.45 31.17
CA ALA A 425 -0.47 -9.52 31.11
C ALA A 425 -0.99 -10.96 31.28
N LYS A 426 -0.38 -11.92 30.57
CA LYS A 426 -0.69 -13.36 30.72
C LYS A 426 -0.44 -13.85 32.14
N SER A 427 0.67 -13.46 32.75
CA SER A 427 1.03 -13.88 34.10
C SER A 427 0.13 -13.28 35.17
N LEU A 428 -0.36 -12.05 34.98
CA LEU A 428 -1.38 -11.43 35.84
C LEU A 428 -2.73 -12.16 35.74
N ASP A 429 -3.15 -12.58 34.53
CA ASP A 429 -4.35 -13.42 34.37
C ASP A 429 -4.22 -14.75 35.09
N ILE A 430 -3.05 -15.38 35.01
CA ILE A 430 -2.75 -16.63 35.74
C ILE A 430 -2.83 -16.39 37.28
N ALA A 431 -2.32 -15.28 37.76
CA ALA A 431 -2.38 -14.94 39.19
C ALA A 431 -3.82 -14.68 39.67
N ALA A 432 -4.69 -14.12 38.81
CA ALA A 432 -6.05 -13.70 39.16
C ALA A 432 -7.13 -14.77 38.95
N SER A 433 -6.94 -15.69 37.99
CA SER A 433 -8.01 -16.59 37.48
C SER A 433 -7.66 -18.05 37.60
N ASP A 434 -8.66 -18.93 37.66
CA ASP A 434 -8.48 -20.37 37.63
C ASP A 434 -7.76 -20.81 36.33
N PRO A 435 -6.80 -21.77 36.37
CA PRO A 435 -6.07 -22.25 35.21
C PRO A 435 -6.95 -22.65 34.00
N ASP A 436 -8.13 -23.21 34.28
CA ASP A 436 -9.08 -23.60 33.24
C ASP A 436 -9.72 -22.42 32.51
N HIS A 437 -9.64 -21.20 33.09
CA HIS A 437 -10.14 -19.97 32.50
C HIS A 437 -9.03 -19.01 32.04
N ALA A 438 -7.81 -19.13 32.55
CA ALA A 438 -6.68 -18.24 32.27
C ALA A 438 -6.15 -18.33 30.83
N GLY A 439 -6.38 -19.45 30.13
CA GLY A 439 -5.94 -19.64 28.74
C GLY A 439 -6.87 -19.06 27.67
N LYS A 440 -8.06 -18.60 28.05
CA LYS A 440 -9.08 -18.11 27.12
C LYS A 440 -9.08 -16.60 26.89
N LYS A 441 -8.33 -15.83 27.68
CA LYS A 441 -8.26 -14.38 27.54
C LYS A 441 -7.14 -13.95 26.60
N ASN A 442 -7.49 -13.09 25.64
CA ASN A 442 -6.58 -12.51 24.65
C ASN A 442 -5.71 -11.37 25.25
N SER A 443 -5.49 -11.36 26.58
CA SER A 443 -4.82 -10.29 27.33
C SER A 443 -3.40 -10.02 26.85
N ALA A 444 -2.64 -11.06 26.57
CA ALA A 444 -1.27 -10.93 26.05
C ALA A 444 -1.24 -10.25 24.67
N LYS A 445 -2.22 -10.53 23.82
CA LYS A 445 -2.35 -9.87 22.50
C LYS A 445 -2.74 -8.40 22.68
N ALA A 446 -3.78 -8.14 23.47
CA ALA A 446 -4.25 -6.78 23.73
C ALA A 446 -3.17 -5.90 24.38
N ALA A 447 -2.40 -6.44 25.34
CA ALA A 447 -1.31 -5.71 25.97
C ALA A 447 -0.17 -5.38 24.99
N ARG A 448 0.16 -6.30 24.07
CA ARG A 448 1.13 -6.02 22.99
C ARG A 448 0.65 -4.94 22.03
N GLU A 449 -0.61 -5.01 21.62
CA GLU A 449 -1.22 -3.99 20.75
C GLU A 449 -1.22 -2.61 21.42
N GLN A 450 -1.58 -2.55 22.70
CA GLN A 450 -1.54 -1.33 23.50
C GLN A 450 -0.11 -0.77 23.63
N PHE A 451 0.89 -1.63 23.78
CA PHE A 451 2.29 -1.22 23.81
C PHE A 451 2.73 -0.62 22.48
N TYR A 452 2.45 -1.29 21.35
CA TYR A 452 2.78 -0.78 20.03
C TYR A 452 2.05 0.54 19.71
N PHE A 453 0.80 0.68 20.13
CA PHE A 453 0.07 1.94 19.99
C PHE A 453 0.77 3.10 20.71
N ARG A 454 1.26 2.87 21.94
CA ARG A 454 1.98 3.91 22.70
C ARG A 454 3.36 4.21 22.13
N LEU A 455 3.97 3.24 21.50
CA LEU A 455 5.31 3.36 20.93
C LEU A 455 5.29 4.05 19.54
N ASP A 456 4.16 4.03 18.84
CA ASP A 456 4.06 4.43 17.46
C ASP A 456 4.57 5.85 17.19
N GLN A 457 3.98 6.87 17.79
CA GLN A 457 4.40 8.26 17.58
C GLN A 457 5.82 8.56 18.07
N PRO A 458 6.26 8.08 19.27
CA PRO A 458 7.66 8.20 19.69
C PRO A 458 8.66 7.60 18.71
N PHE A 459 8.38 6.40 18.15
CA PHE A 459 9.26 5.76 17.17
C PHE A 459 9.36 6.57 15.87
N ARG A 460 8.22 7.04 15.34
CA ARG A 460 8.17 7.84 14.11
C ARG A 460 8.97 9.14 14.24
N ARG A 461 8.87 9.82 15.39
CA ARG A 461 9.68 11.02 15.67
C ARG A 461 11.16 10.69 15.72
N TRP A 462 11.53 9.66 16.47
CA TRP A 462 12.91 9.20 16.56
C TRP A 462 13.50 8.88 15.18
N LEU A 463 12.75 8.18 14.32
CA LEU A 463 13.17 7.84 12.96
C LEU A 463 13.31 9.08 12.07
N CYS A 464 12.35 10.00 12.15
CA CYS A 464 12.33 11.23 11.36
C CYS A 464 13.51 12.16 11.69
N ASP A 465 14.00 12.12 12.94
CA ASP A 465 15.12 12.95 13.40
C ASP A 465 16.49 12.39 13.00
N ILE A 466 16.59 11.15 12.51
CA ILE A 466 17.87 10.53 12.14
C ILE A 466 18.48 11.21 10.93
N ASP A 467 19.65 11.84 11.11
CA ASP A 467 20.52 12.29 10.02
C ASP A 467 21.69 11.29 9.87
N PRO A 468 21.78 10.54 8.76
CA PRO A 468 22.89 9.61 8.52
C PRO A 468 24.27 10.22 8.52
N ALA A 469 24.38 11.53 8.37
CA ALA A 469 25.64 12.28 8.40
C ALA A 469 26.16 12.58 9.82
N TRP A 470 25.41 12.24 10.88
CA TRP A 470 25.87 12.45 12.25
C TRP A 470 27.16 11.70 12.55
N ASP A 471 28.02 12.32 13.37
CA ASP A 471 29.14 11.63 13.97
C ASP A 471 28.70 10.49 14.91
N SER A 472 29.64 9.61 15.25
CA SER A 472 29.33 8.42 16.05
C SER A 472 28.80 8.76 17.45
N GLU A 473 29.27 9.83 18.06
CA GLU A 473 28.85 10.24 19.42
C GLU A 473 27.39 10.72 19.41
N THR A 474 27.04 11.60 18.46
CA THR A 474 25.66 12.08 18.28
C THR A 474 24.71 10.93 17.96
N ALA A 475 25.12 10.02 17.08
CA ALA A 475 24.33 8.85 16.72
C ALA A 475 24.06 7.93 17.91
N GLU A 476 25.09 7.62 18.72
CA GLU A 476 24.96 6.78 19.91
C GLU A 476 24.06 7.43 20.97
N LYS A 477 24.21 8.74 21.18
CA LYS A 477 23.35 9.50 22.10
C LYS A 477 21.89 9.45 21.68
N HIS A 478 21.59 9.60 20.41
CA HIS A 478 20.23 9.53 19.86
C HIS A 478 19.60 8.13 20.07
N ILE A 479 20.38 7.06 19.81
CA ILE A 479 19.93 5.69 20.06
C ILE A 479 19.73 5.43 21.56
N PHE A 480 20.65 5.91 22.40
CA PHE A 480 20.55 5.73 23.85
C PHE A 480 19.27 6.40 24.39
N GLN A 481 18.98 7.62 23.95
CA GLN A 481 17.75 8.33 24.35
C GLN A 481 16.50 7.55 23.92
N TRP A 482 16.46 7.06 22.68
CA TRP A 482 15.37 6.22 22.19
C TRP A 482 15.14 4.98 23.07
N ARG A 483 16.21 4.27 23.41
CA ARG A 483 16.14 3.07 24.26
C ARG A 483 15.59 3.39 25.64
N ALA A 484 16.00 4.51 26.23
CA ALA A 484 15.46 4.98 27.51
C ALA A 484 13.95 5.26 27.42
N ASP A 485 13.50 5.90 26.35
CA ASP A 485 12.09 6.22 26.12
C ASP A 485 11.25 4.95 25.89
N ALA A 486 11.69 4.03 25.05
CA ALA A 486 11.01 2.76 24.79
C ALA A 486 10.88 1.92 26.08
N LYS A 487 11.95 1.86 26.87
CA LYS A 487 11.96 1.20 28.18
C LYS A 487 10.96 1.85 29.15
N ARG A 488 10.95 3.17 29.22
CA ARG A 488 10.02 3.93 30.09
C ARG A 488 8.56 3.68 29.68
N ILE A 489 8.25 3.64 28.38
CA ILE A 489 6.91 3.34 27.88
C ILE A 489 6.49 1.93 28.31
N ALA A 490 7.36 0.92 28.16
CA ALA A 490 7.08 -0.45 28.59
C ALA A 490 6.83 -0.53 30.09
N GLN A 491 7.68 0.08 30.91
CA GLN A 491 7.55 0.08 32.36
C GLN A 491 6.28 0.79 32.85
N THR A 492 5.93 1.93 32.21
CA THR A 492 4.70 2.67 32.55
C THR A 492 3.46 1.82 32.23
N LEU A 493 3.41 1.16 31.08
CA LEU A 493 2.32 0.26 30.74
C LEU A 493 2.28 -0.95 31.67
N GLY A 494 3.44 -1.54 31.99
CA GLY A 494 3.53 -2.68 32.90
C GLY A 494 2.98 -2.35 34.32
N ARG A 495 3.29 -1.16 34.84
CA ARG A 495 2.73 -0.69 36.12
C ARG A 495 1.21 -0.55 36.05
N GLN A 496 0.68 0.05 34.98
CA GLN A 496 -0.77 0.20 34.79
C GLN A 496 -1.49 -1.16 34.73
N LEU A 497 -0.91 -2.15 34.04
CA LEU A 497 -1.47 -3.50 33.97
C LEU A 497 -1.53 -4.15 35.35
N VAL A 498 -0.51 -3.95 36.17
CA VAL A 498 -0.50 -4.43 37.58
C VAL A 498 -1.57 -3.73 38.40
N ASP A 499 -1.65 -2.40 38.34
CA ASP A 499 -2.64 -1.61 39.10
C ASP A 499 -4.09 -2.00 38.74
N GLN A 500 -4.31 -2.40 37.49
CA GLN A 500 -5.62 -2.84 36.96
C GLN A 500 -5.95 -4.32 37.24
N SER A 501 -4.99 -5.13 37.74
CA SER A 501 -5.14 -6.59 37.85
C SER A 501 -6.08 -7.06 38.96
N GLY A 502 -6.45 -6.17 39.89
CA GLY A 502 -7.37 -6.46 40.99
C GLY A 502 -6.77 -7.27 42.16
N SER A 503 -7.50 -7.36 43.26
CA SER A 503 -7.03 -7.98 44.52
C SER A 503 -6.68 -9.46 44.36
N ALA A 504 -7.38 -10.23 43.55
CA ALA A 504 -7.11 -11.64 43.33
C ALA A 504 -5.70 -11.88 42.75
N ALA A 505 -5.22 -11.03 41.84
CA ALA A 505 -3.86 -11.10 41.31
C ALA A 505 -2.81 -10.75 42.35
N PHE A 506 -3.10 -9.84 43.29
CA PHE A 506 -2.18 -9.50 44.38
C PHE A 506 -2.07 -10.62 45.41
N ILE A 507 -3.18 -11.31 45.74
CA ILE A 507 -3.17 -12.50 46.62
C ILE A 507 -2.40 -13.62 45.92
N GLY A 508 -2.64 -13.83 44.62
CA GLY A 508 -1.93 -14.80 43.79
C GLY A 508 -2.28 -16.26 44.10
N ARG A 509 -1.57 -17.17 43.43
CA ARG A 509 -1.77 -18.63 43.57
C ARG A 509 -0.55 -19.45 43.19
N MET A 510 -0.53 -20.71 43.65
CA MET A 510 0.42 -21.74 43.23
C MET A 510 -0.07 -22.42 41.97
N ILE A 511 0.80 -22.58 40.97
CA ILE A 511 0.53 -23.30 39.72
C ILE A 511 1.52 -24.44 39.59
N LYS A 512 1.02 -25.65 39.32
CA LYS A 512 1.82 -26.82 38.97
C LYS A 512 2.20 -26.79 37.51
N SER A 513 3.46 -26.96 37.18
CA SER A 513 3.94 -27.07 35.82
C SER A 513 3.45 -28.39 35.19
N SER A 514 2.58 -28.35 34.19
CA SER A 514 2.17 -29.53 33.39
C SER A 514 3.22 -29.83 32.32
N GLY A 515 4.27 -30.57 32.67
CA GLY A 515 5.29 -31.02 31.71
C GLY A 515 5.63 -32.50 31.91
N SER A 516 5.80 -33.24 30.83
CA SER A 516 5.96 -34.70 30.78
C SER A 516 7.28 -35.27 31.34
N LYS A 517 8.06 -34.50 32.10
CA LYS A 517 9.18 -35.03 32.88
C LYS A 517 9.09 -34.42 34.30
N ALA A 518 8.76 -35.29 35.21
CA ALA A 518 8.53 -35.05 36.61
C ALA A 518 9.69 -34.31 37.31
N SER A 519 9.55 -33.03 37.50
CA SER A 519 9.77 -32.37 38.77
C SER A 519 8.56 -31.49 39.00
N ASP A 520 7.70 -31.84 39.97
CA ASP A 520 6.54 -31.06 40.42
C ASP A 520 6.99 -29.69 40.95
N LYS A 521 7.46 -28.82 40.05
CA LYS A 521 7.88 -27.49 40.43
C LYS A 521 6.64 -26.59 40.44
N GLU A 522 6.12 -26.37 41.61
CA GLU A 522 5.09 -25.38 41.85
C GLU A 522 5.69 -23.97 41.76
N THR A 523 5.05 -23.12 40.99
CA THR A 523 5.45 -21.70 40.87
C THR A 523 4.31 -20.82 41.38
N TYR A 524 4.65 -19.95 42.32
CA TYR A 524 3.71 -18.97 42.84
C TYR A 524 3.62 -17.77 41.92
N TYR A 525 2.42 -17.42 41.48
CA TYR A 525 2.11 -16.24 40.68
C TYR A 525 1.38 -15.21 41.55
N SER A 526 1.93 -14.01 41.64
CA SER A 526 1.26 -12.84 42.24
C SER A 526 1.67 -11.59 41.50
N ALA A 527 0.84 -10.55 41.49
CA ALA A 527 1.11 -9.30 40.76
C ALA A 527 2.49 -8.70 41.07
N PRO A 528 2.96 -8.59 42.33
CA PRO A 528 4.31 -8.10 42.62
C PRO A 528 5.42 -9.01 42.06
N LYS A 529 5.25 -10.32 42.13
CA LYS A 529 6.27 -11.27 41.67
C LYS A 529 6.39 -11.28 40.13
N VAL A 530 5.27 -11.32 39.42
CA VAL A 530 5.29 -11.29 37.95
C VAL A 530 5.74 -9.93 37.42
N TYR A 531 5.48 -8.85 38.13
CA TYR A 531 6.03 -7.53 37.82
C TYR A 531 7.56 -7.49 37.94
N ASN A 532 8.14 -8.12 38.98
CA ASN A 532 9.58 -8.23 39.07
C ASN A 532 10.21 -9.05 37.93
N TRP A 533 9.54 -10.12 37.49
CA TRP A 533 9.98 -10.87 36.28
C TRP A 533 9.95 -9.98 35.05
N PHE A 534 8.87 -9.25 34.87
CA PHE A 534 8.73 -8.29 33.76
C PHE A 534 9.86 -7.24 33.79
N LEU A 535 10.18 -6.65 34.93
CA LEU A 535 11.28 -5.68 35.02
C LEU A 535 12.63 -6.31 34.65
N ALA A 536 12.86 -7.55 35.08
CA ALA A 536 14.06 -8.30 34.69
C ALA A 536 14.12 -8.55 33.17
N ASP A 537 13.01 -8.95 32.54
CA ASP A 537 12.92 -9.16 31.11
C ASP A 537 13.15 -7.85 30.32
N VAL A 538 12.53 -6.75 30.71
CA VAL A 538 12.74 -5.42 30.12
C VAL A 538 14.20 -4.98 30.23
N ASN A 539 14.87 -5.21 31.36
CA ASN A 539 16.29 -4.88 31.54
C ASN A 539 17.18 -5.73 30.62
N ARG A 540 16.87 -7.01 30.46
CA ARG A 540 17.64 -7.94 29.63
C ARG A 540 17.63 -7.57 28.13
N VAL A 541 16.57 -6.91 27.64
CA VAL A 541 16.48 -6.46 26.23
C VAL A 541 17.65 -5.55 25.85
N TYR A 542 18.19 -4.78 26.79
CA TYR A 542 19.27 -3.81 26.53
C TYR A 542 20.63 -4.22 27.10
N GLN A 543 20.74 -5.42 27.66
CA GLN A 543 22.02 -5.97 28.13
C GLN A 543 22.73 -6.83 27.06
N GLN A 544 22.04 -7.12 25.98
CA GLN A 544 22.56 -7.80 24.80
C GLN A 544 22.86 -6.76 23.71
#